data_a468a190e73a286cb8865c3647082413
#
_entry.id   a468a190e73a286cb8865c3647082413
#
_cell.length_a   1.000
_cell.length_b   1.000
_cell.length_c   1.000
_cell.angle_alpha   90.00
_cell.angle_beta   90.00
_cell.angle_gamma   90.00
#
_symmetry.space_group_name_H-M   'P 1'
#
loop_
_entity.id
_entity.type
_entity.pdbx_description
1 polymer ?
#
loop_
_entity_poly.entity_id
_entity_poly.type
_entity_poly.pdbx_seq_one_letter_code
_entity_poly.pdbx_strand_id
1 'polypeptide(L)'
;MATVKPFKGVRPPQDLVEQIASRPYDVLDSEEARAEAGDNEKSLYHIIKPEIDFEPGTSEYDPRVYEKAAANFKMFQEKGWLRQDQKESYYIYAQTMNGKTQYGLVVGAYVDDYLNGVIKKHELTRRDKEEDRMKHVRVNDANIEPVFFAYPDNSVLNEIIMRHAATKPEYDFVAPDDGFGHKLWVIDNDDDIAAITKEFEKMPALYIADGHHRSAAAALVGAEKAKNNPNHKGDEEYNYFMAVCFQASQLTVLDYNRVVKDLNGLTSEQFLEALAKNFTVEDKGEAVYKPQHLHEFSLYLDGHWFALNAKEGTYDNNDTIGVLDVDISSRLILDEILGIKDLRSDKRIDFVGGLRGLEELKRRVDSGEMRMALALYPVSMKQIIDIADSGKIMPPKATWFEPKLRSGLIIHKLS
;
A
#
# COMPACT_ATOMS: atom_id res chain seq x y z
N MET A 1 12.07 -2.34 20.20
CA MET A 1 11.24 -1.12 20.31
C MET A 1 11.50 -0.30 19.06
N ALA A 2 10.49 0.39 18.54
CA ALA A 2 10.60 1.06 17.25
C ALA A 2 11.46 2.34 17.36
N THR A 3 12.37 2.51 16.42
CA THR A 3 13.29 3.64 16.34
C THR A 3 12.94 4.52 15.16
N VAL A 4 12.65 5.79 15.42
CA VAL A 4 12.38 6.79 14.38
C VAL A 4 13.18 8.06 14.63
N LYS A 5 13.45 8.82 13.56
CA LYS A 5 14.05 10.15 13.67
C LYS A 5 13.40 11.17 12.75
N PRO A 6 13.47 12.48 13.07
CA PRO A 6 13.15 13.55 12.14
C PRO A 6 14.22 13.60 11.04
N PHE A 7 13.90 14.19 9.89
CA PHE A 7 14.82 14.36 8.79
C PHE A 7 14.55 15.67 8.02
N LYS A 8 15.51 16.10 7.21
CA LYS A 8 15.35 17.25 6.31
C LYS A 8 14.66 16.82 5.02
N GLY A 9 13.33 16.93 5.00
CA GLY A 9 12.54 16.56 3.84
C GLY A 9 12.89 17.37 2.60
N VAL A 10 12.97 16.73 1.44
CA VAL A 10 12.99 17.40 0.15
C VAL A 10 11.57 17.44 -0.38
N ARG A 11 11.03 18.63 -0.60
CA ARG A 11 9.61 18.82 -0.89
C ARG A 11 9.34 19.99 -1.84
N PRO A 12 8.18 19.99 -2.55
CA PRO A 12 7.84 21.08 -3.44
C PRO A 12 7.53 22.38 -2.69
N PRO A 13 7.73 23.54 -3.32
CA PRO A 13 7.07 24.78 -2.91
C PRO A 13 5.53 24.61 -2.92
N GLN A 14 4.84 25.35 -2.05
CA GLN A 14 3.38 25.24 -1.87
C GLN A 14 2.59 25.41 -3.19
N ASP A 15 3.03 26.30 -4.05
CA ASP A 15 2.41 26.60 -5.35
C ASP A 15 2.66 25.54 -6.44
N LEU A 16 3.54 24.57 -6.17
CA LEU A 16 3.88 23.51 -7.12
C LEU A 16 3.43 22.11 -6.68
N VAL A 17 2.98 21.96 -5.43
CA VAL A 17 2.69 20.62 -4.89
C VAL A 17 1.68 19.83 -5.71
N GLU A 18 0.60 20.47 -6.18
CA GLU A 18 -0.43 19.82 -7.01
C GLU A 18 0.08 19.37 -8.38
N GLN A 19 1.09 20.08 -8.93
CA GLN A 19 1.70 19.72 -10.20
C GLN A 19 2.71 18.58 -10.06
N ILE A 20 3.29 18.41 -8.87
CA ILE A 20 4.35 17.44 -8.63
C ILE A 20 3.80 16.13 -8.05
N ALA A 21 2.88 16.23 -7.08
CA ALA A 21 2.33 15.06 -6.39
C ALA A 21 1.66 14.08 -7.36
N SER A 22 2.01 12.80 -7.25
CA SER A 22 1.49 11.75 -8.10
C SER A 22 1.01 10.54 -7.30
N ARG A 23 0.25 9.65 -7.93
CA ARG A 23 -0.04 8.32 -7.39
C ARG A 23 1.26 7.51 -7.28
N PRO A 24 1.35 6.51 -6.39
CA PRO A 24 2.54 5.66 -6.30
C PRO A 24 2.73 4.83 -7.60
N TYR A 25 3.97 4.44 -7.85
CA TYR A 25 4.39 3.79 -9.10
C TYR A 25 3.66 2.48 -9.41
N ASP A 26 3.15 1.78 -8.40
CA ASP A 26 2.61 0.42 -8.47
C ASP A 26 1.08 0.36 -8.68
N VAL A 27 0.41 1.51 -8.79
CA VAL A 27 -1.03 1.59 -9.03
C VAL A 27 -1.41 1.88 -10.48
N LEU A 28 -0.41 2.15 -11.34
CA LEU A 28 -0.62 2.37 -12.78
C LEU A 28 0.49 1.74 -13.61
N ASP A 29 0.14 1.43 -14.85
CA ASP A 29 1.12 1.05 -15.85
C ASP A 29 1.84 2.28 -16.46
N SER A 30 2.78 2.04 -17.38
CA SER A 30 3.59 3.11 -17.97
C SER A 30 2.80 3.99 -18.93
N GLU A 31 1.78 3.46 -19.62
CA GLU A 31 0.94 4.24 -20.52
C GLU A 31 -0.05 5.10 -19.74
N GLU A 32 -0.62 4.59 -18.65
CA GLU A 32 -1.44 5.35 -17.73
C GLU A 32 -0.64 6.50 -17.09
N ALA A 33 0.59 6.23 -16.65
CA ALA A 33 1.48 7.25 -16.08
C ALA A 33 1.85 8.33 -17.11
N ARG A 34 2.10 7.93 -18.37
CA ARG A 34 2.35 8.86 -19.47
C ARG A 34 1.15 9.74 -19.74
N ALA A 35 -0.06 9.16 -19.76
CA ALA A 35 -1.30 9.89 -19.98
C ALA A 35 -1.58 10.88 -18.84
N GLU A 36 -1.34 10.51 -17.59
CA GLU A 36 -1.51 11.40 -16.44
C GLU A 36 -0.47 12.52 -16.39
N ALA A 37 0.78 12.22 -16.69
CA ALA A 37 1.82 13.25 -16.77
C ALA A 37 1.50 14.26 -17.88
N GLY A 38 1.00 13.80 -19.03
CA GLY A 38 0.69 14.66 -20.16
C GLY A 38 1.85 15.60 -20.52
N ASP A 39 1.58 16.88 -20.64
CA ASP A 39 2.58 17.94 -20.90
C ASP A 39 3.17 18.54 -19.59
N ASN A 40 2.88 17.95 -18.44
CA ASN A 40 3.37 18.47 -17.16
C ASN A 40 4.80 18.01 -16.86
N GLU A 41 5.80 18.80 -17.25
CA GLU A 41 7.22 18.56 -17.00
C GLU A 41 7.58 18.40 -15.49
N LYS A 42 6.69 18.83 -14.57
CA LYS A 42 6.92 18.77 -13.12
C LYS A 42 6.30 17.53 -12.48
N SER A 43 5.57 16.71 -13.23
CA SER A 43 5.00 15.49 -12.69
C SER A 43 6.08 14.59 -12.09
N LEU A 44 5.86 14.09 -10.86
CA LEU A 44 6.82 13.17 -10.24
C LEU A 44 6.99 11.86 -11.03
N TYR A 45 6.05 11.52 -11.91
CA TYR A 45 6.19 10.34 -12.77
C TYR A 45 7.47 10.35 -13.59
N HIS A 46 8.01 11.51 -13.96
CA HIS A 46 9.33 11.63 -14.61
C HIS A 46 10.50 11.11 -13.74
N ILE A 47 10.27 10.93 -12.42
CA ILE A 47 11.28 10.40 -11.50
C ILE A 47 10.95 8.95 -11.10
N ILE A 48 9.68 8.63 -10.81
CA ILE A 48 9.29 7.30 -10.30
C ILE A 48 8.91 6.31 -11.39
N LYS A 49 8.56 6.79 -12.60
CA LYS A 49 8.26 6.03 -13.82
C LYS A 49 8.92 6.66 -15.04
N PRO A 50 10.28 6.83 -15.01
CA PRO A 50 10.99 7.63 -15.99
C PRO A 50 10.99 7.02 -17.40
N GLU A 51 10.52 5.79 -17.58
CA GLU A 51 10.26 5.18 -18.89
C GLU A 51 9.25 5.98 -19.73
N ILE A 52 8.43 6.84 -19.10
CA ILE A 52 7.51 7.73 -19.83
C ILE A 52 8.23 8.80 -20.67
N ASP A 53 9.50 9.09 -20.36
CA ASP A 53 10.34 10.03 -21.11
C ASP A 53 11.00 9.40 -22.36
N PHE A 54 10.75 8.12 -22.63
CA PHE A 54 11.24 7.38 -23.77
C PHE A 54 10.10 7.00 -24.71
N GLU A 55 10.46 6.36 -25.85
CA GLU A 55 9.47 5.83 -26.79
C GLU A 55 8.51 4.84 -26.10
N PRO A 56 7.22 4.87 -26.48
CA PRO A 56 6.25 3.89 -25.97
C PRO A 56 6.73 2.45 -26.11
N GLY A 57 6.50 1.64 -25.06
CA GLY A 57 6.98 0.25 -25.01
C GLY A 57 8.42 0.09 -24.50
N THR A 58 9.11 1.18 -24.13
CA THR A 58 10.38 1.07 -23.41
C THR A 58 10.16 0.37 -22.07
N SER A 59 10.95 -0.66 -21.79
CA SER A 59 10.85 -1.42 -20.54
C SER A 59 11.18 -0.55 -19.33
N GLU A 60 10.38 -0.64 -18.28
CA GLU A 60 10.68 -0.02 -16.96
C GLU A 60 12.01 -0.50 -16.37
N TYR A 61 12.56 -1.63 -16.85
CA TYR A 61 13.84 -2.21 -16.40
C TYR A 61 15.05 -1.85 -17.30
N ASP A 62 14.87 -1.02 -18.34
CA ASP A 62 15.97 -0.56 -19.17
C ASP A 62 16.97 0.27 -18.34
N PRO A 63 18.29 0.00 -18.39
CA PRO A 63 19.28 0.76 -17.63
C PRO A 63 19.19 2.28 -17.78
N ARG A 64 18.84 2.77 -18.97
CA ARG A 64 18.67 4.20 -19.27
C ARG A 64 17.54 4.86 -18.46
N VAL A 65 16.54 4.08 -18.07
CA VAL A 65 15.40 4.54 -17.26
C VAL A 65 15.87 4.95 -15.87
N TYR A 66 16.77 4.19 -15.25
CA TYR A 66 17.34 4.54 -13.94
C TYR A 66 18.25 5.79 -14.01
N GLU A 67 19.06 5.89 -15.05
CA GLU A 67 19.88 7.09 -15.28
C GLU A 67 19.00 8.34 -15.46
N LYS A 68 17.88 8.18 -16.17
CA LYS A 68 16.91 9.26 -16.38
C LYS A 68 16.24 9.67 -15.07
N ALA A 69 15.88 8.71 -14.19
CA ALA A 69 15.34 9.00 -12.86
C ALA A 69 16.28 9.93 -12.07
N ALA A 70 17.56 9.56 -11.98
CA ALA A 70 18.57 10.35 -11.28
C ALA A 70 18.76 11.74 -11.89
N ALA A 71 18.81 11.84 -13.22
CA ALA A 71 18.93 13.10 -13.92
C ALA A 71 17.72 14.01 -13.68
N ASN A 72 16.52 13.45 -13.73
CA ASN A 72 15.28 14.18 -13.45
C ASN A 72 15.21 14.66 -11.99
N PHE A 73 15.54 13.80 -11.02
CA PHE A 73 15.55 14.19 -9.61
C PHE A 73 16.54 15.33 -9.33
N LYS A 74 17.73 15.30 -9.94
CA LYS A 74 18.71 16.37 -9.87
C LYS A 74 18.15 17.66 -10.51
N MET A 75 17.60 17.57 -11.72
CA MET A 75 17.00 18.70 -12.43
C MET A 75 15.88 19.36 -11.63
N PHE A 76 14.99 18.59 -10.99
CA PHE A 76 13.91 19.11 -10.15
C PHE A 76 14.46 19.97 -9.00
N GLN A 77 15.56 19.54 -8.38
CA GLN A 77 16.23 20.30 -7.32
C GLN A 77 16.89 21.57 -7.89
N GLU A 78 17.62 21.47 -9.01
CA GLU A 78 18.27 22.61 -9.66
C GLU A 78 17.28 23.70 -10.14
N LYS A 79 16.10 23.28 -10.61
CA LYS A 79 15.00 24.18 -10.98
C LYS A 79 14.23 24.73 -9.76
N GLY A 80 14.54 24.26 -8.57
CA GLY A 80 13.85 24.66 -7.34
C GLY A 80 12.40 24.15 -7.25
N TRP A 81 12.05 23.14 -8.06
CA TRP A 81 10.75 22.46 -7.98
C TRP A 81 10.67 21.55 -6.75
N LEU A 82 11.82 21.06 -6.30
CA LEU A 82 12.00 20.36 -5.03
C LEU A 82 13.09 21.09 -4.23
N ARG A 83 12.82 21.34 -2.95
CA ARG A 83 13.75 22.06 -2.05
C ARG A 83 13.90 21.29 -0.75
N GLN A 84 15.12 21.18 -0.24
CA GLN A 84 15.40 20.55 1.03
C GLN A 84 15.13 21.52 2.18
N ASP A 85 14.42 21.04 3.21
CA ASP A 85 14.21 21.79 4.45
C ASP A 85 15.52 22.04 5.19
N GLN A 86 15.61 23.15 5.92
CA GLN A 86 16.83 23.54 6.64
C GLN A 86 16.96 22.82 7.98
N LYS A 87 15.83 22.45 8.60
CA LYS A 87 15.76 21.80 9.90
C LYS A 87 15.22 20.38 9.77
N GLU A 88 15.76 19.47 10.56
CA GLU A 88 15.19 18.13 10.73
C GLU A 88 13.82 18.25 11.39
N SER A 89 12.81 17.65 10.78
CA SER A 89 11.42 17.76 11.17
C SER A 89 10.71 16.43 11.05
N TYR A 90 9.65 16.23 11.82
CA TYR A 90 8.58 15.31 11.47
C TYR A 90 7.53 16.05 10.67
N TYR A 91 6.67 15.29 9.99
CA TYR A 91 5.58 15.90 9.25
C TYR A 91 4.29 15.14 9.55
N ILE A 92 3.15 15.84 9.49
CA ILE A 92 1.85 15.19 9.50
C ILE A 92 1.33 15.20 8.06
N TYR A 93 0.97 14.03 7.58
CA TYR A 93 0.30 13.87 6.30
C TYR A 93 -1.12 13.36 6.54
N ALA A 94 -2.12 14.16 6.19
CA ALA A 94 -3.53 13.79 6.29
C ALA A 94 -4.11 13.50 4.91
N GLN A 95 -4.92 12.44 4.85
CA GLN A 95 -5.64 12.03 3.66
C GLN A 95 -7.14 11.96 3.96
N THR A 96 -7.96 12.56 3.08
CA THR A 96 -9.42 12.54 3.21
C THR A 96 -10.05 11.81 2.04
N MET A 97 -10.79 10.74 2.32
CA MET A 97 -11.56 9.94 1.38
C MET A 97 -12.98 9.75 1.91
N ASN A 98 -13.99 10.05 1.10
CA ASN A 98 -15.41 9.86 1.46
C ASN A 98 -15.79 10.53 2.81
N GLY A 99 -15.25 11.71 3.09
CA GLY A 99 -15.52 12.46 4.32
C GLY A 99 -14.78 11.97 5.56
N LYS A 100 -14.00 10.88 5.48
CA LYS A 100 -13.15 10.38 6.57
C LYS A 100 -11.71 10.85 6.34
N THR A 101 -11.11 11.46 7.36
CA THR A 101 -9.70 11.87 7.34
C THR A 101 -8.87 10.96 8.25
N GLN A 102 -7.73 10.48 7.74
CA GLN A 102 -6.70 9.77 8.50
C GLN A 102 -5.43 10.62 8.55
N TYR A 103 -4.74 10.59 9.69
CA TYR A 103 -3.55 11.40 9.96
C TYR A 103 -2.36 10.50 10.22
N GLY A 104 -1.30 10.62 9.42
CA GLY A 104 -0.06 9.89 9.56
C GLY A 104 1.12 10.79 9.92
N LEU A 105 2.05 10.27 10.71
CA LEU A 105 3.34 10.89 10.97
C LEU A 105 4.37 10.42 9.95
N VAL A 106 4.99 11.35 9.24
CA VAL A 106 6.10 11.06 8.33
C VAL A 106 7.39 11.09 9.13
N VAL A 107 8.10 9.97 9.11
CA VAL A 107 9.28 9.72 9.93
C VAL A 107 10.38 9.04 9.12
N GLY A 108 11.63 9.17 9.54
CA GLY A 108 12.69 8.24 9.17
C GLY A 108 12.61 7.00 10.05
N ALA A 109 12.22 5.86 9.51
CA ALA A 109 12.14 4.58 10.23
C ALA A 109 13.49 3.85 10.12
N TYR A 110 13.96 3.25 11.22
CA TYR A 110 15.30 2.66 11.31
C TYR A 110 15.42 1.36 10.49
N VAL A 111 16.47 1.27 9.69
CA VAL A 111 16.74 0.13 8.80
C VAL A 111 16.86 -1.17 9.58
N ASP A 112 17.58 -1.17 10.70
CA ASP A 112 17.77 -2.38 11.51
C ASP A 112 16.46 -2.87 12.15
N ASP A 113 15.49 -1.99 12.41
CA ASP A 113 14.17 -2.39 12.89
C ASP A 113 13.42 -3.23 11.84
N TYR A 114 13.63 -2.96 10.55
CA TYR A 114 13.12 -3.81 9.47
C TYR A 114 13.87 -5.15 9.40
N LEU A 115 15.20 -5.14 9.49
CA LEU A 115 16.03 -6.34 9.39
C LEU A 115 15.84 -7.28 10.59
N ASN A 116 15.62 -6.72 11.77
CA ASN A 116 15.46 -7.45 13.03
C ASN A 116 13.99 -7.79 13.38
N GLY A 117 13.02 -7.41 12.53
CA GLY A 117 11.61 -7.75 12.69
C GLY A 117 10.85 -6.92 13.73
N VAL A 118 11.35 -5.76 14.11
CA VAL A 118 10.59 -4.72 14.85
C VAL A 118 9.56 -4.08 13.90
N ILE A 119 9.95 -3.83 12.65
CA ILE A 119 9.00 -3.51 11.58
C ILE A 119 8.51 -4.82 10.98
N LYS A 120 7.25 -5.14 11.24
CA LYS A 120 6.65 -6.44 10.94
C LYS A 120 6.01 -6.47 9.57
N LYS A 121 6.15 -7.60 8.89
CA LYS A 121 5.66 -7.90 7.55
C LYS A 121 4.52 -8.90 7.60
N HIS A 122 3.59 -8.79 6.69
CA HIS A 122 2.52 -9.77 6.49
C HIS A 122 2.46 -10.30 5.04
N GLU A 123 3.35 -9.81 4.15
CA GLU A 123 3.44 -10.22 2.75
C GLU A 123 4.90 -10.47 2.35
N LEU A 124 5.10 -11.44 1.44
CA LEU A 124 6.41 -11.70 0.83
C LEU A 124 6.64 -10.77 -0.35
N THR A 125 7.85 -10.25 -0.44
CA THR A 125 8.29 -9.47 -1.59
C THR A 125 8.68 -10.37 -2.76
N ARG A 126 8.48 -9.87 -3.98
CA ARG A 126 8.99 -10.48 -5.21
C ARG A 126 10.37 -9.92 -5.49
N ARG A 127 11.33 -10.81 -5.75
CA ARG A 127 12.74 -10.45 -5.95
C ARG A 127 12.95 -9.48 -7.12
N ASP A 128 12.25 -9.68 -8.24
CA ASP A 128 12.33 -8.80 -9.41
C ASP A 128 11.92 -7.36 -9.10
N LYS A 129 10.81 -7.19 -8.35
CA LYS A 129 10.33 -5.86 -7.93
C LYS A 129 11.21 -5.24 -6.84
N GLU A 130 11.74 -6.05 -5.94
CA GLU A 130 12.67 -5.59 -4.91
C GLU A 130 13.97 -5.07 -5.53
N GLU A 131 14.59 -5.83 -6.46
CA GLU A 131 15.80 -5.42 -7.16
C GLU A 131 15.60 -4.14 -7.99
N ASP A 132 14.44 -4.00 -8.63
CA ASP A 132 14.05 -2.79 -9.35
C ASP A 132 13.99 -1.56 -8.42
N ARG A 133 13.27 -1.65 -7.31
CA ARG A 133 13.20 -0.55 -6.34
C ARG A 133 14.54 -0.25 -5.68
N MET A 134 15.37 -1.26 -5.42
CA MET A 134 16.75 -1.04 -4.94
C MET A 134 17.57 -0.21 -5.91
N LYS A 135 17.45 -0.46 -7.22
CA LYS A 135 18.13 0.36 -8.25
C LYS A 135 17.67 1.81 -8.19
N HIS A 136 16.34 2.04 -8.12
CA HIS A 136 15.79 3.39 -7.98
C HIS A 136 16.32 4.12 -6.74
N VAL A 137 16.36 3.45 -5.57
CA VAL A 137 16.91 4.03 -4.34
C VAL A 137 18.40 4.35 -4.49
N ARG A 138 19.19 3.45 -5.09
CA ARG A 138 20.63 3.67 -5.28
C ARG A 138 20.92 4.86 -6.21
N VAL A 139 20.27 4.94 -7.37
CA VAL A 139 20.57 5.98 -8.37
C VAL A 139 20.12 7.37 -7.93
N ASN A 140 19.00 7.46 -7.21
CA ASN A 140 18.48 8.72 -6.69
C ASN A 140 19.16 9.13 -5.37
N ASP A 141 19.83 8.20 -4.70
CA ASP A 141 20.33 8.37 -3.33
C ASP A 141 19.25 8.93 -2.38
N ALA A 142 18.03 8.43 -2.54
CA ALA A 142 16.85 8.93 -1.84
C ALA A 142 15.72 7.89 -1.81
N ASN A 143 14.86 7.98 -0.78
CA ASN A 143 13.54 7.38 -0.76
C ASN A 143 12.57 8.40 -1.38
N ILE A 144 12.27 8.25 -2.67
CA ILE A 144 11.38 9.15 -3.42
C ILE A 144 9.93 8.94 -3.02
N GLU A 145 9.55 7.70 -2.73
CA GLU A 145 8.19 7.29 -2.40
C GLU A 145 8.11 6.81 -0.96
N PRO A 146 7.08 7.23 -0.20
CA PRO A 146 6.91 6.79 1.18
C PRO A 146 6.44 5.35 1.27
N VAL A 147 6.70 4.70 2.40
CA VAL A 147 6.06 3.44 2.79
C VAL A 147 4.97 3.72 3.83
N PHE A 148 3.97 2.84 3.87
CA PHE A 148 2.78 3.02 4.69
C PHE A 148 2.81 2.05 5.87
N PHE A 149 2.92 2.58 7.10
CA PHE A 149 2.96 1.79 8.32
C PHE A 149 1.76 2.06 9.21
N ALA A 150 1.41 1.06 10.00
CA ALA A 150 0.49 1.18 11.11
C ALA A 150 1.26 1.04 12.44
N TYR A 151 0.77 1.74 13.46
CA TYR A 151 1.24 1.58 14.85
C TYR A 151 0.05 1.45 15.81
N PRO A 152 0.23 0.80 16.99
CA PRO A 152 -0.79 0.73 18.03
C PRO A 152 -1.23 2.12 18.47
N ASP A 153 -2.52 2.32 18.71
CA ASP A 153 -3.07 3.61 19.08
C ASP A 153 -2.33 4.23 20.28
N ASN A 154 -2.00 5.52 20.17
CA ASN A 154 -1.27 6.27 21.18
C ASN A 154 -1.89 7.66 21.37
N SER A 155 -2.39 7.91 22.57
CA SER A 155 -3.09 9.16 22.89
C SER A 155 -2.18 10.39 22.87
N VAL A 156 -0.91 10.25 23.24
CA VAL A 156 0.06 11.37 23.25
C VAL A 156 0.37 11.80 21.81
N LEU A 157 0.64 10.84 20.93
CA LEU A 157 0.85 11.13 19.50
C LEU A 157 -0.40 11.74 18.88
N ASN A 158 -1.59 11.21 19.21
CA ASN A 158 -2.84 11.76 18.71
C ASN A 158 -3.06 13.22 19.16
N GLU A 159 -2.75 13.55 20.42
CA GLU A 159 -2.86 14.93 20.92
C GLU A 159 -1.93 15.88 20.16
N ILE A 160 -0.67 15.49 19.94
CA ILE A 160 0.30 16.27 19.16
C ILE A 160 -0.22 16.47 17.73
N ILE A 161 -0.63 15.41 17.06
CA ILE A 161 -1.16 15.44 15.69
C ILE A 161 -2.35 16.40 15.60
N MET A 162 -3.35 16.24 16.47
CA MET A 162 -4.58 17.04 16.41
C MET A 162 -4.33 18.50 16.74
N ARG A 163 -3.38 18.82 17.61
CA ARG A 163 -2.98 20.19 17.90
C ARG A 163 -2.37 20.88 16.67
N HIS A 164 -1.48 20.20 15.94
CA HIS A 164 -0.93 20.72 14.67
C HIS A 164 -2.00 20.78 13.57
N ALA A 165 -2.85 19.77 13.47
CA ALA A 165 -3.93 19.72 12.48
C ALA A 165 -4.97 20.85 12.64
N ALA A 166 -5.08 21.46 13.83
CA ALA A 166 -5.91 22.64 14.07
C ALA A 166 -5.29 23.94 13.53
N THR A 167 -4.04 23.92 13.08
CA THR A 167 -3.34 25.07 12.48
C THR A 167 -3.47 25.07 10.95
N LYS A 168 -3.04 26.17 10.30
CA LYS A 168 -2.99 26.21 8.83
C LYS A 168 -1.96 25.19 8.32
N PRO A 169 -2.34 24.29 7.40
CA PRO A 169 -1.40 23.36 6.80
C PRO A 169 -0.43 24.05 5.83
N GLU A 170 0.72 23.43 5.62
CA GLU A 170 1.68 23.77 4.57
C GLU A 170 1.11 23.46 3.17
N TYR A 171 0.48 22.28 3.02
CA TYR A 171 -0.26 21.90 1.82
C TYR A 171 -1.71 21.59 2.15
N ASP A 172 -2.62 22.00 1.26
CA ASP A 172 -4.05 21.71 1.33
C ASP A 172 -4.62 21.68 -0.09
N PHE A 173 -4.83 20.50 -0.64
CA PHE A 173 -5.35 20.32 -1.99
C PHE A 173 -6.20 19.07 -2.13
N VAL A 174 -6.99 19.04 -3.19
CA VAL A 174 -7.76 17.85 -3.62
C VAL A 174 -7.17 17.37 -4.94
N ALA A 175 -6.75 16.11 -4.97
CA ALA A 175 -6.15 15.54 -6.16
C ALA A 175 -7.22 15.36 -7.27
N PRO A 176 -6.95 15.81 -8.50
CA PRO A 176 -7.97 15.83 -9.57
C PRO A 176 -8.29 14.43 -10.14
N ASP A 177 -7.39 13.47 -9.98
CA ASP A 177 -7.49 12.11 -10.53
C ASP A 177 -8.37 11.19 -9.70
N ASP A 178 -8.46 11.39 -8.37
CA ASP A 178 -9.25 10.54 -7.46
C ASP A 178 -10.23 11.32 -6.57
N GLY A 179 -10.11 12.65 -6.51
CA GLY A 179 -10.96 13.51 -5.67
C GLY A 179 -10.62 13.43 -4.18
N PHE A 180 -9.49 12.84 -3.79
CA PHE A 180 -9.08 12.75 -2.39
C PHE A 180 -8.36 14.00 -1.91
N GLY A 181 -8.61 14.35 -0.66
CA GLY A 181 -7.99 15.50 -0.01
C GLY A 181 -6.63 15.14 0.59
N HIS A 182 -5.66 16.05 0.45
CA HIS A 182 -4.30 15.88 0.97
C HIS A 182 -3.88 17.13 1.71
N LYS A 183 -3.42 16.97 2.97
CA LYS A 183 -2.89 18.06 3.77
C LYS A 183 -1.57 17.67 4.41
N LEU A 184 -0.69 18.65 4.59
CA LEU A 184 0.61 18.44 5.22
C LEU A 184 0.91 19.56 6.21
N TRP A 185 1.49 19.20 7.37
CA TRP A 185 2.03 20.12 8.35
C TRP A 185 3.47 19.74 8.66
N VAL A 186 4.29 20.72 8.95
CA VAL A 186 5.68 20.54 9.42
C VAL A 186 5.72 20.64 10.94
N ILE A 187 6.37 19.69 11.59
CA ILE A 187 6.64 19.69 13.05
C ILE A 187 8.13 19.94 13.23
N ASP A 188 8.50 21.16 13.53
CA ASP A 188 9.87 21.62 13.67
C ASP A 188 10.23 22.13 15.08
N ASN A 189 9.30 22.10 16.02
CA ASN A 189 9.60 22.45 17.42
C ASN A 189 10.22 21.27 18.16
N ASP A 190 11.26 21.55 18.95
CA ASP A 190 12.09 20.53 19.59
C ASP A 190 11.34 19.70 20.63
N ASP A 191 10.36 20.28 21.33
CA ASP A 191 9.57 19.58 22.37
C ASP A 191 8.69 18.50 21.74
N ASP A 192 8.00 18.80 20.64
CA ASP A 192 7.16 17.83 19.93
C ASP A 192 8.01 16.78 19.23
N ILE A 193 9.15 17.16 18.65
CA ILE A 193 10.11 16.20 18.06
C ILE A 193 10.57 15.21 19.11
N ALA A 194 10.99 15.69 20.28
CA ALA A 194 11.44 14.82 21.37
C ALA A 194 10.32 13.93 21.91
N ALA A 195 9.09 14.46 22.03
CA ALA A 195 7.94 13.71 22.49
C ALA A 195 7.55 12.59 21.50
N ILE A 196 7.50 12.89 20.20
CA ILE A 196 7.20 11.91 19.15
C ILE A 196 8.23 10.79 19.16
N THR A 197 9.53 11.12 19.14
CA THR A 197 10.61 10.12 19.17
C THR A 197 10.46 9.20 20.38
N LYS A 198 10.25 9.77 21.57
CA LYS A 198 10.09 9.02 22.82
C LYS A 198 8.85 8.11 22.83
N GLU A 199 7.76 8.52 22.20
CA GLU A 199 6.57 7.67 22.11
C GLU A 199 6.79 6.46 21.19
N PHE A 200 7.48 6.63 20.06
CA PHE A 200 7.85 5.50 19.20
C PHE A 200 8.80 4.52 19.90
N GLU A 201 9.75 5.00 20.69
CA GLU A 201 10.65 4.15 21.50
C GLU A 201 9.90 3.23 22.48
N LYS A 202 8.65 3.54 22.84
CA LYS A 202 7.83 2.68 23.70
C LYS A 202 7.08 1.59 22.91
N MET A 203 7.00 1.70 21.58
CA MET A 203 6.25 0.77 20.75
C MET A 203 7.05 -0.50 20.50
N PRO A 204 6.48 -1.67 20.75
CA PRO A 204 7.19 -2.94 20.53
C PRO A 204 7.40 -3.24 19.05
N ALA A 205 6.53 -2.75 18.18
CA ALA A 205 6.58 -3.00 16.75
C ALA A 205 5.86 -1.91 15.95
N LEU A 206 6.22 -1.80 14.66
CA LEU A 206 5.46 -1.15 13.59
C LEU A 206 5.02 -2.21 12.59
N TYR A 207 3.96 -1.96 11.84
CA TYR A 207 3.37 -2.93 10.92
C TYR A 207 3.29 -2.32 9.52
N ILE A 208 3.86 -2.98 8.53
CA ILE A 208 3.74 -2.54 7.14
C ILE A 208 2.30 -2.73 6.70
N ALA A 209 1.62 -1.65 6.34
CA ALA A 209 0.28 -1.67 5.75
C ALA A 209 0.37 -1.81 4.22
N ASP A 210 1.22 -0.98 3.60
CA ASP A 210 1.46 -0.99 2.15
C ASP A 210 2.92 -0.63 1.83
N GLY A 211 3.42 -1.07 0.66
CA GLY A 211 4.79 -0.78 0.23
C GLY A 211 5.83 -1.79 0.73
N HIS A 212 5.51 -3.08 0.83
CA HIS A 212 6.46 -4.12 1.23
C HIS A 212 7.73 -4.15 0.38
N HIS A 213 7.62 -4.00 -0.96
CA HIS A 213 8.79 -3.94 -1.86
C HIS A 213 9.62 -2.68 -1.63
N ARG A 214 8.98 -1.51 -1.42
CA ARG A 214 9.66 -0.25 -1.11
C ARG A 214 10.38 -0.31 0.23
N SER A 215 9.76 -0.90 1.25
CA SER A 215 10.37 -1.10 2.57
C SER A 215 11.59 -2.01 2.50
N ALA A 216 11.48 -3.15 1.80
CA ALA A 216 12.60 -4.08 1.59
C ALA A 216 13.75 -3.40 0.85
N ALA A 217 13.46 -2.73 -0.27
CA ALA A 217 14.47 -2.06 -1.08
C ALA A 217 15.21 -0.97 -0.28
N ALA A 218 14.49 -0.13 0.45
CA ALA A 218 15.09 0.92 1.26
C ALA A 218 16.00 0.36 2.37
N ALA A 219 15.52 -0.67 3.09
CA ALA A 219 16.30 -1.29 4.16
C ALA A 219 17.57 -2.00 3.63
N LEU A 220 17.44 -2.73 2.51
CA LEU A 220 18.59 -3.44 1.92
C LEU A 220 19.64 -2.47 1.37
N VAL A 221 19.24 -1.37 0.72
CA VAL A 221 20.17 -0.34 0.23
C VAL A 221 20.82 0.40 1.40
N GLY A 222 20.07 0.70 2.47
CA GLY A 222 20.62 1.28 3.69
C GLY A 222 21.70 0.41 4.32
N ALA A 223 21.43 -0.88 4.48
CA ALA A 223 22.39 -1.86 4.99
C ALA A 223 23.62 -2.02 4.08
N GLU A 224 23.42 -1.98 2.75
CA GLU A 224 24.53 -1.99 1.77
C GLU A 224 25.43 -0.77 1.92
N LYS A 225 24.84 0.44 2.06
CA LYS A 225 25.59 1.68 2.29
C LYS A 225 26.36 1.64 3.62
N ALA A 226 25.74 1.18 4.70
CA ALA A 226 26.40 1.01 5.99
C ALA A 226 27.61 0.08 5.89
N LYS A 227 27.45 -1.07 5.26
CA LYS A 227 28.52 -2.06 5.04
C LYS A 227 29.68 -1.49 4.21
N ASN A 228 29.39 -0.64 3.22
CA ASN A 228 30.38 -0.08 2.30
C ASN A 228 31.03 1.21 2.81
N ASN A 229 30.52 1.79 3.91
CA ASN A 229 31.10 2.99 4.49
C ASN A 229 32.11 2.64 5.60
N PRO A 230 33.43 2.80 5.38
CA PRO A 230 34.44 2.50 6.40
C PRO A 230 34.39 3.43 7.62
N ASN A 231 33.68 4.57 7.49
CA ASN A 231 33.50 5.55 8.55
C ASN A 231 32.06 5.54 9.12
N HIS A 232 31.34 4.43 8.94
CA HIS A 232 29.97 4.29 9.44
C HIS A 232 29.90 4.47 10.96
N LYS A 233 28.96 5.35 11.40
CA LYS A 233 28.74 5.70 12.82
C LYS A 233 27.39 5.25 13.35
N GLY A 234 26.43 4.99 12.47
CA GLY A 234 25.07 4.57 12.81
C GLY A 234 24.03 5.70 12.79
N ASP A 235 24.44 6.95 12.65
CA ASP A 235 23.57 8.13 12.61
C ASP A 235 23.32 8.71 11.21
N GLU A 236 23.94 8.12 10.19
CA GLU A 236 23.80 8.55 8.81
C GLU A 236 22.38 8.38 8.28
N GLU A 237 21.94 9.22 7.33
CA GLU A 237 20.59 9.24 6.76
C GLU A 237 20.20 7.90 6.12
N TYR A 238 21.11 7.19 5.50
CA TYR A 238 20.83 5.88 4.89
C TYR A 238 20.49 4.78 5.91
N ASN A 239 20.70 4.99 7.21
CA ASN A 239 20.21 4.08 8.26
C ASN A 239 18.71 4.23 8.53
N TYR A 240 18.07 5.16 7.88
CA TYR A 240 16.64 5.43 8.02
C TYR A 240 15.98 5.49 6.65
N PHE A 241 14.71 5.17 6.59
CA PHE A 241 13.91 5.29 5.37
C PHE A 241 12.55 5.90 5.66
N MET A 242 12.02 6.61 4.67
CA MET A 242 10.82 7.41 4.82
C MET A 242 9.56 6.54 4.96
N ALA A 243 8.88 6.66 6.08
CA ALA A 243 7.61 6.01 6.35
C ALA A 243 6.54 7.02 6.78
N VAL A 244 5.29 6.78 6.41
CA VAL A 244 4.12 7.45 6.97
C VAL A 244 3.42 6.48 7.90
N CYS A 245 3.41 6.78 9.19
CA CYS A 245 2.91 5.93 10.25
C CYS A 245 1.54 6.41 10.73
N PHE A 246 0.52 5.57 10.66
CA PHE A 246 -0.84 5.86 11.08
C PHE A 246 -1.23 5.03 12.31
N GLN A 247 -2.10 5.57 13.14
CA GLN A 247 -2.75 4.77 14.19
C GLN A 247 -3.61 3.67 13.55
N ALA A 248 -3.52 2.45 14.06
CA ALA A 248 -4.21 1.30 13.49
C ALA A 248 -5.74 1.50 13.40
N SER A 249 -6.35 2.18 14.39
CA SER A 249 -7.79 2.46 14.41
C SER A 249 -8.25 3.45 13.33
N GLN A 250 -7.37 4.27 12.77
CA GLN A 250 -7.71 5.22 11.70
C GLN A 250 -7.77 4.57 10.32
N LEU A 251 -7.10 3.43 10.16
CA LEU A 251 -6.95 2.78 8.86
C LEU A 251 -8.23 2.06 8.43
N THR A 252 -8.48 2.11 7.14
CA THR A 252 -9.54 1.37 6.48
C THR A 252 -8.91 0.34 5.54
N VAL A 253 -9.18 -0.93 5.80
CA VAL A 253 -8.85 -2.03 4.89
C VAL A 253 -10.07 -2.30 4.05
N LEU A 254 -9.92 -2.24 2.75
CA LEU A 254 -10.97 -2.57 1.79
C LEU A 254 -10.89 -4.05 1.40
N ASP A 255 -11.99 -4.57 0.91
CA ASP A 255 -12.08 -5.90 0.34
C ASP A 255 -11.19 -6.01 -0.92
N TYR A 256 -10.63 -7.20 -1.11
CA TYR A 256 -9.88 -7.53 -2.31
C TYR A 256 -10.59 -8.72 -2.97
N ASN A 257 -11.35 -8.44 -4.02
CA ASN A 257 -12.28 -9.38 -4.63
C ASN A 257 -11.63 -10.20 -5.75
N ARG A 258 -12.25 -11.33 -6.11
CA ARG A 258 -11.77 -12.24 -7.14
C ARG A 258 -12.77 -12.30 -8.29
N VAL A 259 -12.25 -12.43 -9.51
CA VAL A 259 -13.02 -12.73 -10.70
C VAL A 259 -12.36 -13.88 -11.44
N VAL A 260 -13.14 -14.82 -11.96
CA VAL A 260 -12.63 -16.06 -12.55
C VAL A 260 -13.26 -16.31 -13.93
N LYS A 261 -12.44 -16.75 -14.90
CA LYS A 261 -12.81 -16.90 -16.31
C LYS A 261 -13.69 -18.09 -16.62
N ASP A 262 -13.62 -19.14 -15.81
CA ASP A 262 -14.35 -20.40 -16.05
C ASP A 262 -14.69 -21.12 -14.75
N LEU A 263 -15.58 -22.11 -14.81
CA LEU A 263 -15.98 -22.95 -13.69
C LEU A 263 -15.30 -24.33 -13.69
N ASN A 264 -14.12 -24.47 -14.31
CA ASN A 264 -13.38 -25.72 -14.38
C ASN A 264 -14.21 -26.87 -15.03
N GLY A 265 -14.98 -26.53 -16.07
CA GLY A 265 -15.81 -27.47 -16.80
C GLY A 265 -17.16 -27.80 -16.14
N LEU A 266 -17.47 -27.23 -14.98
CA LEU A 266 -18.77 -27.42 -14.31
C LEU A 266 -19.87 -26.54 -14.95
N THR A 267 -21.11 -27.01 -14.91
CA THR A 267 -22.27 -26.13 -15.08
C THR A 267 -22.48 -25.27 -13.85
N SER A 268 -23.30 -24.23 -13.95
CA SER A 268 -23.62 -23.36 -12.80
C SER A 268 -24.28 -24.15 -11.66
N GLU A 269 -25.19 -25.04 -11.98
CA GLU A 269 -25.86 -25.90 -10.98
C GLU A 269 -24.83 -26.81 -10.28
N GLN A 270 -23.96 -27.46 -11.04
CA GLN A 270 -22.89 -28.32 -10.48
C GLN A 270 -21.93 -27.53 -9.60
N PHE A 271 -21.62 -26.29 -9.98
CA PHE A 271 -20.77 -25.40 -9.19
C PHE A 271 -21.44 -24.99 -7.86
N LEU A 272 -22.72 -24.59 -7.91
CA LEU A 272 -23.50 -24.27 -6.69
C LEU A 272 -23.67 -25.50 -5.80
N GLU A 273 -23.88 -26.70 -6.35
CA GLU A 273 -23.93 -27.95 -5.59
C GLU A 273 -22.59 -28.28 -4.93
N ALA A 274 -21.47 -28.05 -5.63
CA ALA A 274 -20.13 -28.22 -5.06
C ALA A 274 -19.86 -27.25 -3.91
N LEU A 275 -20.26 -25.97 -4.05
CA LEU A 275 -20.19 -24.97 -2.99
C LEU A 275 -21.01 -25.36 -1.76
N ALA A 276 -22.19 -25.95 -1.97
CA ALA A 276 -23.10 -26.36 -0.87
C ALA A 276 -22.50 -27.41 0.06
N LYS A 277 -21.38 -28.06 -0.27
CA LYS A 277 -20.65 -28.97 0.63
C LYS A 277 -20.07 -28.20 1.82
N ASN A 278 -19.42 -27.09 1.54
CA ASN A 278 -18.65 -26.31 2.52
C ASN A 278 -19.34 -25.00 2.94
N PHE A 279 -20.36 -24.55 2.20
CA PHE A 279 -21.07 -23.29 2.45
C PHE A 279 -22.58 -23.52 2.51
N THR A 280 -23.27 -22.64 3.25
CA THR A 280 -24.70 -22.42 3.04
C THR A 280 -24.84 -21.44 1.89
N VAL A 281 -25.61 -21.78 0.86
CA VAL A 281 -25.80 -21.00 -0.36
C VAL A 281 -27.21 -20.42 -0.37
N GLU A 282 -27.35 -19.11 -0.45
CA GLU A 282 -28.64 -18.41 -0.48
C GLU A 282 -28.68 -17.45 -1.67
N ASP A 283 -29.65 -17.60 -2.57
CA ASP A 283 -29.87 -16.66 -3.68
C ASP A 283 -30.40 -15.33 -3.16
N LYS A 284 -29.70 -14.23 -3.46
CA LYS A 284 -30.05 -12.85 -3.11
C LYS A 284 -30.66 -12.07 -4.27
N GLY A 285 -30.82 -12.71 -5.45
CA GLY A 285 -31.37 -12.10 -6.64
C GLY A 285 -30.36 -11.23 -7.40
N GLU A 286 -30.86 -10.32 -8.22
CA GLU A 286 -30.08 -9.51 -9.17
C GLU A 286 -29.41 -8.27 -8.55
N ALA A 287 -29.93 -7.79 -7.42
CA ALA A 287 -29.42 -6.61 -6.73
C ALA A 287 -28.06 -6.94 -6.07
N VAL A 288 -27.13 -5.99 -6.16
CA VAL A 288 -25.81 -6.14 -5.56
C VAL A 288 -25.91 -6.51 -4.08
N TYR A 289 -25.30 -7.60 -3.72
CA TYR A 289 -25.22 -8.08 -2.35
C TYR A 289 -23.76 -8.08 -1.87
N LYS A 290 -23.50 -7.38 -0.76
CA LYS A 290 -22.17 -7.27 -0.16
C LYS A 290 -22.09 -8.17 1.08
N PRO A 291 -20.97 -8.91 1.31
CA PRO A 291 -20.75 -9.64 2.55
C PRO A 291 -20.95 -8.75 3.78
N GLN A 292 -21.66 -9.22 4.79
CA GLN A 292 -22.04 -8.46 5.98
C GLN A 292 -21.14 -8.72 7.19
N HIS A 293 -20.47 -9.88 7.23
CA HIS A 293 -19.62 -10.30 8.34
C HIS A 293 -18.54 -11.28 7.88
N LEU A 294 -17.59 -11.57 8.77
CA LEU A 294 -16.56 -12.61 8.55
C LEU A 294 -17.21 -13.95 8.20
N HIS A 295 -16.56 -14.69 7.30
CA HIS A 295 -16.98 -16.01 6.79
C HIS A 295 -18.23 -15.99 5.92
N GLU A 296 -18.68 -14.80 5.54
CA GLU A 296 -19.66 -14.59 4.48
C GLU A 296 -18.97 -14.05 3.22
N PHE A 297 -19.33 -14.64 2.08
CA PHE A 297 -18.86 -14.24 0.76
C PHE A 297 -20.06 -13.91 -0.11
N SER A 298 -19.87 -13.09 -1.13
CA SER A 298 -20.88 -12.87 -2.16
C SER A 298 -20.37 -13.39 -3.49
N LEU A 299 -21.08 -14.37 -4.05
CA LEU A 299 -20.81 -14.89 -5.41
C LEU A 299 -21.75 -14.20 -6.39
N TYR A 300 -21.22 -13.69 -7.50
CA TYR A 300 -22.01 -13.26 -8.66
C TYR A 300 -21.85 -14.27 -9.80
N LEU A 301 -22.97 -14.87 -10.21
CA LEU A 301 -23.03 -15.91 -11.23
C LEU A 301 -24.36 -15.85 -11.97
N ASP A 302 -24.36 -15.91 -13.31
CA ASP A 302 -25.56 -15.94 -14.18
C ASP A 302 -26.61 -14.86 -13.88
N GLY A 303 -26.14 -13.64 -13.57
CA GLY A 303 -27.02 -12.50 -13.28
C GLY A 303 -27.53 -12.41 -11.83
N HIS A 304 -27.20 -13.38 -10.99
CA HIS A 304 -27.64 -13.45 -9.59
C HIS A 304 -26.49 -13.32 -8.61
N TRP A 305 -26.74 -12.69 -7.49
CA TRP A 305 -25.90 -12.68 -6.30
C TRP A 305 -26.32 -13.80 -5.33
N PHE A 306 -25.34 -14.49 -4.79
CA PHE A 306 -25.53 -15.53 -3.78
C PHE A 306 -24.72 -15.19 -2.53
N ALA A 307 -25.34 -15.28 -1.34
CA ALA A 307 -24.60 -15.27 -0.09
C ALA A 307 -24.08 -16.68 0.19
N LEU A 308 -22.77 -16.78 0.45
CA LEU A 308 -22.10 -18.02 0.82
C LEU A 308 -21.60 -17.89 2.26
N ASN A 309 -22.20 -18.60 3.19
CA ASN A 309 -21.72 -18.64 4.58
C ASN A 309 -20.92 -19.92 4.81
N ALA A 310 -19.64 -19.79 5.20
CA ALA A 310 -18.80 -20.93 5.50
C ALA A 310 -19.34 -21.72 6.68
N LYS A 311 -19.47 -23.04 6.54
CA LYS A 311 -19.99 -23.93 7.57
C LYS A 311 -18.97 -24.12 8.70
N GLU A 312 -19.46 -24.36 9.91
CA GLU A 312 -18.62 -24.75 11.04
C GLU A 312 -17.75 -25.97 10.66
N GLY A 313 -16.47 -25.95 11.09
CA GLY A 313 -15.50 -26.98 10.79
C GLY A 313 -14.77 -26.81 9.46
N THR A 314 -15.13 -25.83 8.62
CA THR A 314 -14.39 -25.49 7.40
C THR A 314 -13.19 -24.58 7.66
N TYR A 315 -13.12 -23.97 8.83
CA TYR A 315 -12.04 -23.11 9.31
C TYR A 315 -11.79 -23.33 10.82
N ASP A 316 -10.61 -22.98 11.30
CA ASP A 316 -10.23 -23.01 12.72
C ASP A 316 -9.96 -21.59 13.22
N ASN A 317 -10.74 -21.15 14.21
CA ASN A 317 -10.59 -19.83 14.84
C ASN A 317 -9.24 -19.63 15.55
N ASN A 318 -8.51 -20.70 15.85
CA ASN A 318 -7.19 -20.65 16.47
C ASN A 318 -6.05 -20.58 15.43
N ASP A 319 -6.32 -20.84 14.15
CA ASP A 319 -5.35 -20.65 13.08
C ASP A 319 -5.46 -19.24 12.49
N THR A 320 -4.49 -18.41 12.76
CA THR A 320 -4.45 -17.01 12.33
C THR A 320 -4.52 -16.81 10.81
N ILE A 321 -4.15 -17.81 10.00
CA ILE A 321 -4.26 -17.80 8.53
C ILE A 321 -5.53 -18.53 8.09
N GLY A 322 -5.75 -19.75 8.57
CA GLY A 322 -6.88 -20.59 8.14
C GLY A 322 -8.26 -20.01 8.47
N VAL A 323 -8.34 -19.06 9.41
CA VAL A 323 -9.56 -18.32 9.75
C VAL A 323 -9.89 -17.18 8.78
N LEU A 324 -8.96 -16.78 7.93
CA LEU A 324 -9.17 -15.67 7.00
C LEU A 324 -10.07 -16.06 5.83
N ASP A 325 -11.00 -15.21 5.47
CA ASP A 325 -11.87 -15.39 4.29
C ASP A 325 -11.07 -15.58 3.00
N VAL A 326 -9.92 -14.91 2.91
CA VAL A 326 -8.97 -15.08 1.81
C VAL A 326 -8.45 -16.52 1.72
N ASP A 327 -8.12 -17.15 2.85
CA ASP A 327 -7.64 -18.52 2.90
C ASP A 327 -8.78 -19.52 2.68
N ILE A 328 -9.92 -19.32 3.33
CA ILE A 328 -11.12 -20.15 3.18
C ILE A 328 -11.53 -20.22 1.71
N SER A 329 -11.65 -19.07 1.04
CA SER A 329 -12.01 -19.01 -0.38
C SER A 329 -10.93 -19.64 -1.28
N SER A 330 -9.65 -19.45 -0.96
CA SER A 330 -8.56 -20.03 -1.73
C SER A 330 -8.53 -21.56 -1.67
N ARG A 331 -8.73 -22.14 -0.49
CA ARG A 331 -8.75 -23.60 -0.31
C ARG A 331 -10.02 -24.25 -0.86
N LEU A 332 -11.20 -23.74 -0.44
CA LEU A 332 -12.46 -24.46 -0.63
C LEU A 332 -13.15 -24.11 -1.95
N ILE A 333 -12.87 -22.96 -2.55
CA ILE A 333 -13.48 -22.53 -3.81
C ILE A 333 -12.46 -22.58 -4.95
N LEU A 334 -11.35 -21.86 -4.80
CA LEU A 334 -10.40 -21.67 -5.89
C LEU A 334 -9.58 -22.95 -6.17
N ASP A 335 -9.05 -23.60 -5.14
CA ASP A 335 -8.29 -24.85 -5.31
C ASP A 335 -9.20 -26.07 -5.46
N GLU A 336 -10.05 -26.36 -4.46
CA GLU A 336 -10.82 -27.61 -4.41
C GLU A 336 -11.83 -27.74 -5.57
N ILE A 337 -12.55 -26.65 -5.91
CA ILE A 337 -13.60 -26.70 -6.95
C ILE A 337 -13.05 -26.25 -8.31
N LEU A 338 -12.35 -25.12 -8.35
CA LEU A 338 -11.92 -24.52 -9.61
C LEU A 338 -10.52 -24.96 -10.06
N GLY A 339 -9.76 -25.69 -9.20
CA GLY A 339 -8.42 -26.17 -9.51
C GLY A 339 -7.37 -25.07 -9.67
N ILE A 340 -7.62 -23.87 -9.14
CA ILE A 340 -6.70 -22.73 -9.14
C ILE A 340 -5.83 -22.82 -7.90
N LYS A 341 -4.63 -23.41 -8.03
CA LYS A 341 -3.71 -23.68 -6.90
C LYS A 341 -2.76 -22.53 -6.59
N ASP A 342 -2.32 -21.82 -7.62
CA ASP A 342 -1.41 -20.69 -7.44
C ASP A 342 -2.03 -19.39 -7.95
N LEU A 343 -2.51 -18.58 -7.03
CA LEU A 343 -3.17 -17.30 -7.32
C LEU A 343 -2.25 -16.26 -7.99
N ARG A 344 -0.93 -16.47 -7.99
CA ARG A 344 0.05 -15.53 -8.56
C ARG A 344 0.32 -15.79 -10.04
N SER A 345 0.14 -17.01 -10.49
CA SER A 345 0.51 -17.45 -11.84
C SER A 345 -0.66 -17.93 -12.69
N ASP A 346 -1.79 -18.33 -12.09
CA ASP A 346 -2.95 -18.80 -12.85
C ASP A 346 -3.64 -17.62 -13.57
N LYS A 347 -3.74 -17.74 -14.91
CA LYS A 347 -4.32 -16.70 -15.79
C LYS A 347 -5.85 -16.73 -15.85
N ARG A 348 -6.50 -17.68 -15.18
CA ARG A 348 -7.96 -17.77 -15.10
C ARG A 348 -8.55 -16.88 -14.02
N ILE A 349 -7.73 -16.43 -13.04
CA ILE A 349 -8.14 -15.55 -11.97
C ILE A 349 -7.57 -14.15 -12.16
N ASP A 350 -8.35 -13.14 -11.80
CA ASP A 350 -7.92 -11.76 -11.65
C ASP A 350 -8.52 -11.14 -10.37
N PHE A 351 -8.04 -9.97 -9.97
CA PHE A 351 -8.35 -9.35 -8.69
C PHE A 351 -8.91 -7.94 -8.88
N VAL A 352 -9.90 -7.58 -8.06
CA VAL A 352 -10.55 -6.28 -8.09
C VAL A 352 -10.51 -5.67 -6.68
N GLY A 353 -9.78 -4.56 -6.52
CA GLY A 353 -9.73 -3.82 -5.25
C GLY A 353 -11.08 -3.18 -4.92
N GLY A 354 -11.39 -3.17 -3.63
CA GLY A 354 -12.71 -2.72 -3.12
C GLY A 354 -13.09 -1.28 -3.47
N LEU A 355 -12.11 -0.43 -3.83
CA LEU A 355 -12.39 0.94 -4.29
C LEU A 355 -13.26 0.97 -5.55
N ARG A 356 -13.14 -0.03 -6.44
CA ARG A 356 -13.94 -0.14 -7.66
C ARG A 356 -15.39 -0.57 -7.40
N GLY A 357 -15.68 -1.05 -6.19
CA GLY A 357 -17.02 -1.50 -5.78
C GLY A 357 -17.44 -2.84 -6.41
N LEU A 358 -18.58 -3.35 -5.96
CA LEU A 358 -19.13 -4.64 -6.43
C LEU A 358 -19.77 -4.53 -7.82
N GLU A 359 -20.15 -3.34 -8.26
CA GLU A 359 -20.65 -3.10 -9.61
C GLU A 359 -19.60 -3.41 -10.69
N GLU A 360 -18.32 -3.21 -10.40
CA GLU A 360 -17.25 -3.61 -11.31
C GLU A 360 -17.17 -5.13 -11.45
N LEU A 361 -17.41 -5.88 -10.38
CA LEU A 361 -17.49 -7.35 -10.43
C LEU A 361 -18.63 -7.80 -11.36
N LYS A 362 -19.81 -7.21 -11.16
CA LYS A 362 -20.99 -7.45 -11.99
C LYS A 362 -20.70 -7.12 -13.45
N ARG A 363 -20.13 -5.95 -13.74
CA ARG A 363 -19.78 -5.51 -15.09
C ARG A 363 -18.85 -6.52 -15.81
N ARG A 364 -17.81 -7.00 -15.14
CA ARG A 364 -16.83 -7.94 -15.72
C ARG A 364 -17.44 -9.31 -16.03
N VAL A 365 -18.43 -9.74 -15.25
CA VAL A 365 -19.14 -11.00 -15.53
C VAL A 365 -20.18 -10.80 -16.62
N ASP A 366 -21.01 -9.76 -16.55
CA ASP A 366 -22.07 -9.49 -17.53
C ASP A 366 -21.50 -9.21 -18.94
N SER A 367 -20.31 -8.64 -19.03
CA SER A 367 -19.62 -8.42 -20.32
C SER A 367 -19.06 -9.72 -20.95
N GLY A 368 -19.06 -10.83 -20.21
CA GLY A 368 -18.44 -12.09 -20.66
C GLY A 368 -16.91 -12.12 -20.54
N GLU A 369 -16.28 -11.08 -19.96
CA GLU A 369 -14.85 -11.06 -19.63
C GLU A 369 -14.50 -12.14 -18.62
N MET A 370 -15.36 -12.31 -17.62
CA MET A 370 -15.25 -13.31 -16.56
C MET A 370 -16.53 -14.13 -16.46
N ARG A 371 -16.41 -15.33 -15.91
CA ARG A 371 -17.55 -16.25 -15.74
C ARG A 371 -18.24 -16.07 -14.39
N MET A 372 -17.48 -15.73 -13.35
CA MET A 372 -17.98 -15.49 -12.00
C MET A 372 -17.16 -14.44 -11.29
N ALA A 373 -17.74 -13.85 -10.24
CA ALA A 373 -17.04 -13.00 -9.31
C ALA A 373 -17.32 -13.42 -7.87
N LEU A 374 -16.31 -13.26 -7.00
CA LEU A 374 -16.40 -13.57 -5.58
C LEU A 374 -15.94 -12.34 -4.78
N ALA A 375 -16.87 -11.75 -4.03
CA ALA A 375 -16.58 -10.69 -3.09
C ALA A 375 -16.32 -11.27 -1.69
N LEU A 376 -15.31 -10.73 -1.01
CA LEU A 376 -14.88 -11.14 0.32
C LEU A 376 -15.23 -10.06 1.35
N TYR A 377 -15.40 -10.46 2.60
CA TYR A 377 -15.40 -9.51 3.70
C TYR A 377 -13.98 -9.00 3.94
N PRO A 378 -13.75 -7.69 4.17
CA PRO A 378 -12.40 -7.14 4.31
C PRO A 378 -11.71 -7.65 5.57
N VAL A 379 -10.42 -7.88 5.47
CA VAL A 379 -9.56 -8.23 6.61
C VAL A 379 -9.49 -7.04 7.58
N SER A 380 -9.54 -7.30 8.87
CA SER A 380 -9.40 -6.26 9.89
C SER A 380 -7.92 -5.95 10.20
N MET A 381 -7.65 -4.72 10.68
CA MET A 381 -6.31 -4.35 11.18
C MET A 381 -5.83 -5.29 12.29
N LYS A 382 -6.75 -5.76 13.16
CA LYS A 382 -6.40 -6.72 14.19
C LYS A 382 -5.89 -8.03 13.61
N GLN A 383 -6.54 -8.59 12.60
CA GLN A 383 -6.06 -9.82 11.94
C GLN A 383 -4.69 -9.62 11.30
N ILE A 384 -4.44 -8.48 10.64
CA ILE A 384 -3.13 -8.15 10.05
C ILE A 384 -2.05 -8.11 11.13
N ILE A 385 -2.31 -7.45 12.25
CA ILE A 385 -1.38 -7.34 13.38
C ILE A 385 -1.11 -8.72 13.99
N ASP A 386 -2.14 -9.51 14.28
CA ASP A 386 -2.01 -10.85 14.87
C ASP A 386 -1.16 -11.78 13.98
N ILE A 387 -1.35 -11.70 12.66
CA ILE A 387 -0.57 -12.50 11.70
C ILE A 387 0.89 -12.03 11.66
N ALA A 388 1.12 -10.72 11.55
CA ALA A 388 2.46 -10.16 11.52
C ALA A 388 3.23 -10.45 12.83
N ASP A 389 2.54 -10.43 13.99
CA ASP A 389 3.10 -10.78 15.28
C ASP A 389 3.45 -12.28 15.40
N SER A 390 2.67 -13.14 14.77
CA SER A 390 2.96 -14.59 14.72
C SER A 390 4.13 -14.94 13.79
N GLY A 391 4.67 -13.99 13.02
CA GLY A 391 5.69 -14.22 12.00
C GLY A 391 5.20 -14.98 10.77
N LYS A 392 3.89 -15.23 10.66
CA LYS A 392 3.27 -15.84 9.49
C LYS A 392 3.07 -14.83 8.36
N ILE A 393 2.83 -15.34 7.16
CA ILE A 393 2.61 -14.54 5.95
C ILE A 393 1.18 -14.80 5.46
N MET A 394 0.49 -13.72 5.09
CA MET A 394 -0.85 -13.77 4.51
C MET A 394 -0.81 -14.36 3.09
N PRO A 395 -1.91 -14.98 2.65
CA PRO A 395 -2.10 -15.29 1.23
C PRO A 395 -1.96 -14.02 0.37
N PRO A 396 -1.54 -14.13 -0.90
CA PRO A 396 -1.41 -12.98 -1.78
C PRO A 396 -2.77 -12.30 -2.02
N LYS A 397 -2.74 -10.98 -2.22
CA LYS A 397 -3.95 -10.20 -2.50
C LYS A 397 -5.00 -10.30 -1.40
N ALA A 398 -4.55 -10.20 -0.15
CA ALA A 398 -5.40 -10.29 1.05
C ALA A 398 -5.84 -8.92 1.57
N THR A 399 -5.03 -7.87 1.38
CA THR A 399 -5.25 -6.53 1.93
C THR A 399 -5.25 -5.47 0.84
N TRP A 400 -6.11 -4.48 0.99
CA TRP A 400 -6.14 -3.29 0.13
C TRP A 400 -6.36 -2.05 1.01
N PHE A 401 -5.33 -1.22 1.13
CA PHE A 401 -5.38 0.02 1.92
C PHE A 401 -5.69 1.21 1.02
N GLU A 402 -6.64 2.04 1.44
CA GLU A 402 -6.98 3.32 0.81
C GLU A 402 -7.16 4.43 1.87
N PRO A 403 -6.87 5.68 1.52
CA PRO A 403 -6.25 6.16 0.25
C PRO A 403 -4.80 5.73 0.11
N LYS A 404 -4.33 5.55 -1.13
CA LYS A 404 -2.89 5.34 -1.37
C LYS A 404 -2.11 6.59 -1.05
N LEU A 405 -0.91 6.43 -0.47
CA LEU A 405 -0.03 7.57 -0.22
C LEU A 405 0.38 8.24 -1.53
N ARG A 406 0.28 9.56 -1.61
CA ARG A 406 0.84 10.32 -2.72
C ARG A 406 2.36 10.38 -2.60
N SER A 407 3.03 10.21 -3.72
CA SER A 407 4.46 10.42 -3.88
C SER A 407 4.72 11.90 -4.23
N GLY A 408 5.87 12.43 -3.81
CA GLY A 408 6.30 13.79 -4.14
C GLY A 408 5.87 14.89 -3.18
N LEU A 409 5.16 14.58 -2.10
CA LEU A 409 4.90 15.54 -1.02
C LEU A 409 6.15 15.77 -0.17
N ILE A 410 6.88 14.71 0.09
CA ILE A 410 8.14 14.69 0.83
C ILE A 410 9.00 13.58 0.24
N ILE A 411 10.31 13.78 0.22
CA ILE A 411 11.34 12.85 -0.21
C ILE A 411 12.44 12.84 0.85
N HIS A 412 12.99 11.68 1.16
CA HIS A 412 14.09 11.54 2.10
C HIS A 412 15.39 11.20 1.36
N LYS A 413 16.39 12.07 1.45
CA LYS A 413 17.74 11.83 0.91
C LYS A 413 18.55 10.96 1.86
N LEU A 414 19.40 10.11 1.30
CA LEU A 414 20.23 9.17 2.06
C LEU A 414 21.64 9.69 2.32
N SER A 415 21.98 10.88 1.80
CA SER A 415 23.26 11.56 2.01
C SER A 415 23.09 13.08 2.08
#